data_dba9d2469ed7e064165ba3ee38993787
#
_entry.id   dba9d2469ed7e064165ba3ee38993787
#
_cell.length_a   1.000
_cell.length_b   1.000
_cell.length_c   1.000
_cell.angle_alpha   90.00
_cell.angle_beta   90.00
_cell.angle_gamma   90.00
#
_symmetry.space_group_name_H-M   'P 1'
#
loop_
_entity.id
_entity.type
_entity.pdbx_description
1 polymer ?
#
loop_
_entity_poly.entity_id
_entity_poly.type
_entity_poly.pdbx_seq_one_letter_code
_entity_poly.pdbx_strand_id
1 'polypeptide(L)'
;MQSKLNVSLRQIAYFKAIGEVGSFRGAAERLGVTQPTLTAQIATLEESLGVKLFERTRSGATPTVAARELIPVCNRIQEEVQSFVDTAHGFTGGETGTYRIGVTPTL
;
A
#
# COMPACT_ATOMS: atom_id res chain seq x y z
N MET A 1 -2.80 -14.44 21.28
CA MET A 1 -2.47 -14.27 20.66
C MET A 1 -2.16 -13.29 20.34
N GLN A 2 -1.89 -13.03 20.06
CA GLN A 2 -1.62 -12.14 19.70
C GLN A 2 -1.73 -11.81 18.57
N SER A 3 -2.29 -11.48 18.19
CA SER A 3 -2.41 -11.23 17.09
C SER A 3 -1.61 -10.36 16.65
N LYS A 4 -1.06 -10.52 15.87
CA LYS A 4 -0.29 -9.77 15.44
C LYS A 4 -0.52 -9.35 14.20
N LEU A 5 -0.78 -8.20 13.91
CA LEU A 5 -0.85 -7.72 12.61
C LEU A 5 0.52 -7.33 12.23
N ASN A 6 1.18 -8.18 11.53
CA ASN A 6 2.52 -7.90 11.06
C ASN A 6 2.51 -7.37 9.64
N VAL A 7 1.52 -6.55 9.35
CA VAL A 7 1.38 -5.96 8.03
C VAL A 7 1.58 -4.45 8.16
N SER A 8 2.45 -3.89 7.34
CA SER A 8 2.72 -2.46 7.38
C SER A 8 2.15 -1.78 6.15
N LEU A 9 1.93 -0.47 6.26
CA LEU A 9 1.48 0.32 5.11
C LEU A 9 2.51 0.31 4.00
N ARG A 10 3.79 0.22 4.36
CA ARG A 10 4.85 0.13 3.36
C ARG A 10 4.71 -1.14 2.54
N GLN A 11 4.44 -2.27 3.20
CA GLN A 11 4.25 -3.52 2.49
C GLN A 11 3.05 -3.47 1.57
N ILE A 12 1.98 -2.82 2.02
CA ILE A 12 0.80 -2.67 1.18
C ILE A 12 1.12 -1.84 -0.06
N ALA A 13 1.89 -0.77 0.10
CA ALA A 13 2.30 0.05 -1.03
C ALA A 13 3.19 -0.73 -1.99
N TYR A 14 4.09 -1.54 -1.45
CA TYR A 14 4.96 -2.38 -2.26
C TYR A 14 4.14 -3.39 -3.07
N PHE A 15 3.19 -4.03 -2.41
CA PHE A 15 2.30 -4.99 -3.07
C PHE A 15 1.56 -4.33 -4.24
N LYS A 16 1.01 -3.15 -3.99
CA LYS A 16 0.27 -2.46 -5.03
C LYS A 16 1.17 -2.07 -6.20
N ALA A 17 2.38 -1.62 -5.91
CA ALA A 17 3.31 -1.22 -6.97
C ALA A 17 3.65 -2.40 -7.88
N ILE A 18 3.88 -3.58 -7.29
CA ILE A 18 4.19 -4.75 -8.11
C ILE A 18 2.99 -5.10 -8.98
N GLY A 19 1.78 -5.01 -8.41
CA GLY A 19 0.59 -5.30 -9.18
C GLY A 19 0.40 -4.36 -10.36
N GLU A 20 0.76 -3.09 -10.17
CA GLU A 20 0.61 -2.10 -11.23
C GLU A 20 1.69 -2.22 -12.30
N VAL A 21 2.92 -2.46 -11.87
CA VAL A 21 4.05 -2.50 -12.80
C VAL A 21 4.13 -3.85 -13.50
N GLY A 22 3.79 -4.91 -12.79
CA GLY A 22 3.85 -6.25 -13.36
C GLY A 22 5.19 -6.93 -13.25
N SER A 23 6.12 -6.36 -12.49
CA SER A 23 7.41 -7.01 -12.25
C SER A 23 8.01 -6.46 -10.98
N PHE A 24 8.78 -7.32 -10.30
CA PHE A 24 9.49 -6.90 -9.10
C PHE A 24 10.56 -5.88 -9.43
N ARG A 25 11.26 -6.09 -10.55
CA ARG A 25 12.32 -5.19 -10.92
C ARG A 25 11.80 -3.78 -11.19
N GLY A 26 10.75 -3.69 -11.99
CA GLY A 26 10.17 -2.38 -12.32
C GLY A 26 9.58 -1.70 -11.10
N ALA A 27 8.92 -2.49 -10.24
CA ALA A 27 8.35 -1.93 -9.03
C ALA A 27 9.45 -1.40 -8.11
N ALA A 28 10.56 -2.13 -7.98
CA ALA A 28 11.67 -1.68 -7.14
C ALA A 28 12.22 -0.36 -7.65
N GLU A 29 12.32 -0.23 -8.97
CA GLU A 29 12.78 1.02 -9.55
C GLU A 29 11.83 2.17 -9.24
N ARG A 30 10.53 1.93 -9.39
CA ARG A 30 9.53 2.95 -9.09
C ARG A 30 9.59 3.36 -7.62
N LEU A 31 9.78 2.39 -6.74
CA LEU A 31 9.76 2.64 -5.30
C LEU A 31 11.08 3.17 -4.76
N GLY A 32 12.13 3.11 -5.55
CA GLY A 32 13.44 3.57 -5.10
C GLY A 32 14.08 2.64 -4.10
N VAL A 33 13.81 1.34 -4.19
CA VAL A 33 14.40 0.35 -3.31
C VAL A 33 15.09 -0.71 -4.16
N THR A 34 15.93 -1.53 -3.54
CA THR A 34 16.55 -2.62 -4.27
C THR A 34 15.56 -3.75 -4.44
N GLN A 35 15.76 -4.52 -5.49
CA GLN A 35 14.86 -5.64 -5.74
C GLN A 35 14.91 -6.68 -4.61
N PRO A 36 16.10 -7.02 -4.06
CA PRO A 36 16.12 -7.95 -2.91
C PRO A 36 15.32 -7.45 -1.72
N THR A 37 15.36 -6.14 -1.45
CA THR A 37 14.56 -5.56 -0.37
C THR A 37 13.08 -5.75 -0.64
N LEU A 38 12.66 -5.44 -1.86
CA LEU A 38 11.25 -5.59 -2.23
C LEU A 38 10.82 -7.03 -2.13
N THR A 39 11.64 -7.96 -2.65
CA THR A 39 11.33 -9.37 -2.62
C THR A 39 11.17 -9.86 -1.18
N ALA A 40 12.07 -9.44 -0.29
CA ALA A 40 12.01 -9.85 1.11
C ALA A 40 10.76 -9.32 1.79
N GLN A 41 10.40 -8.07 1.52
CA GLN A 41 9.22 -7.48 2.13
C GLN A 41 7.94 -8.17 1.68
N ILE A 42 7.87 -8.53 0.41
CA ILE A 42 6.69 -9.22 -0.09
C ILE A 42 6.61 -10.63 0.48
N ALA A 43 7.77 -11.31 0.59
CA ALA A 43 7.78 -12.65 1.20
C ALA A 43 7.28 -12.59 2.64
N THR A 44 7.70 -11.58 3.39
CA THR A 44 7.24 -11.40 4.76
C THR A 44 5.72 -11.14 4.79
N LEU A 45 5.25 -10.32 3.87
CA LEU A 45 3.81 -10.03 3.78
C LEU A 45 3.03 -11.31 3.47
N GLU A 46 3.50 -12.08 2.50
CA GLU A 46 2.83 -13.33 2.15
C GLU A 46 2.79 -14.28 3.33
N GLU A 47 3.87 -14.32 4.08
CA GLU A 47 3.93 -15.19 5.25
C GLU A 47 2.93 -14.73 6.31
N SER A 48 2.86 -13.42 6.54
CA SER A 48 1.90 -12.88 7.51
C SER A 48 0.46 -13.17 7.12
N LEU A 49 0.17 -13.08 5.83
CA LEU A 49 -1.19 -13.26 5.35
C LEU A 49 -1.54 -14.73 5.14
N GLY A 50 -0.53 -15.57 4.97
CA GLY A 50 -0.77 -16.98 4.70
C GLY A 50 -1.22 -17.27 3.29
N VAL A 51 -1.00 -16.35 2.35
CA VAL A 51 -1.35 -16.56 0.95
C VAL A 51 -0.24 -16.04 0.06
N LYS A 52 -0.16 -16.62 -1.12
CA LYS A 52 0.75 -16.16 -2.13
C LYS A 52 0.11 -14.99 -2.85
N LEU A 53 0.88 -13.98 -3.15
CA LEU A 53 0.35 -12.80 -3.82
C LEU A 53 0.74 -12.74 -5.29
N PHE A 54 1.91 -13.27 -5.64
CA PHE A 54 2.38 -13.21 -7.01
C PHE A 54 3.00 -14.52 -7.44
N GLU A 55 2.78 -14.87 -8.71
CA GLU A 55 3.51 -15.94 -9.35
C GLU A 55 4.58 -15.28 -10.20
N ARG A 56 5.83 -15.67 -10.00
CA ARG A 56 6.91 -15.09 -10.79
C ARG A 56 7.11 -15.92 -12.03
N THR A 57 7.12 -15.25 -13.17
CA THR A 57 7.31 -15.90 -14.45
C THR A 57 8.45 -15.20 -15.16
N ARG A 58 8.83 -15.76 -16.31
CA ARG A 58 9.82 -15.15 -17.13
C ARG A 58 9.47 -13.75 -17.52
N SER A 59 8.20 -13.49 -17.73
CA SER A 59 7.75 -12.21 -18.21
C SER A 59 7.42 -11.24 -17.07
N GLY A 60 7.53 -11.66 -15.82
CA GLY A 60 7.29 -10.74 -14.73
C GLY A 60 6.61 -11.39 -13.56
N ALA A 61 5.72 -10.64 -12.92
CA ALA A 61 4.99 -11.11 -11.75
C ALA A 61 3.49 -10.99 -12.05
N THR A 62 2.79 -12.10 -11.90
CA THR A 62 1.36 -12.15 -12.15
C THR A 62 0.62 -12.26 -10.83
N PRO A 63 -0.37 -11.40 -10.57
CA PRO A 63 -1.12 -11.48 -9.32
C PRO A 63 -1.90 -12.80 -9.25
N THR A 64 -1.91 -13.38 -8.05
CA THR A 64 -2.76 -14.54 -7.80
C THR A 64 -4.20 -14.09 -7.67
N VAL A 65 -5.11 -15.04 -7.56
CA VAL A 65 -6.51 -14.70 -7.31
C VAL A 65 -6.63 -13.90 -6.02
N ALA A 66 -5.89 -14.32 -4.97
CA ALA A 66 -5.92 -13.59 -3.71
C ALA A 66 -5.47 -12.15 -3.89
N ALA A 67 -4.41 -11.94 -4.67
CA ALA A 67 -3.92 -10.59 -4.89
C ALA A 67 -4.93 -9.74 -5.63
N ARG A 68 -5.60 -10.33 -6.62
CA ARG A 68 -6.61 -9.57 -7.37
C ARG A 68 -7.75 -9.13 -6.49
N GLU A 69 -8.09 -9.94 -5.49
CA GLU A 69 -9.14 -9.57 -4.55
C GLU A 69 -8.66 -8.50 -3.57
N LEU A 70 -7.36 -8.48 -3.28
CA LEU A 70 -6.80 -7.56 -2.29
C LEU A 70 -6.48 -6.19 -2.86
N ILE A 71 -6.27 -6.07 -4.16
CA ILE A 71 -5.90 -4.79 -4.74
C ILE A 71 -6.95 -3.70 -4.48
N PRO A 72 -8.25 -3.95 -4.66
CA PRO A 72 -9.24 -2.91 -4.31
C PRO A 72 -9.19 -2.53 -2.83
N VAL A 73 -8.88 -3.50 -1.97
CA VAL A 73 -8.76 -3.20 -0.54
C VAL A 73 -7.56 -2.28 -0.30
N CYS A 74 -6.44 -2.53 -1.00
CA CYS A 74 -5.28 -1.65 -0.92
C CYS A 74 -5.63 -0.22 -1.27
N ASN A 75 -6.42 -0.05 -2.33
CA ASN A 75 -6.80 1.28 -2.75
C ASN A 75 -7.60 1.99 -1.67
N ARG A 76 -8.51 1.28 -1.01
CA ARG A 76 -9.28 1.88 0.06
C ARG A 76 -8.41 2.24 1.26
N ILE A 77 -7.44 1.37 1.59
CA ILE A 77 -6.53 1.67 2.69
C ILE A 77 -5.72 2.93 2.39
N GLN A 78 -5.22 3.05 1.17
CA GLN A 78 -4.42 4.21 0.81
C GLN A 78 -5.25 5.48 0.80
N GLU A 79 -6.51 5.37 0.37
CA GLU A 79 -7.41 6.52 0.41
C GLU A 79 -7.66 6.95 1.84
N GLU A 80 -7.82 5.98 2.75
CA GLU A 80 -8.04 6.32 4.15
C GLU A 80 -6.81 6.95 4.78
N VAL A 81 -5.61 6.50 4.39
CA VAL A 81 -4.39 7.13 4.87
C VAL A 81 -4.33 8.57 4.39
N GLN A 82 -4.68 8.81 3.14
CA GLN A 82 -4.69 10.17 2.61
C GLN A 82 -5.72 11.02 3.35
N SER A 83 -6.88 10.45 3.63
CA SER A 83 -7.91 11.15 4.39
C SER A 83 -7.41 11.50 5.78
N PHE A 84 -6.68 10.59 6.40
CA PHE A 84 -6.09 10.82 7.72
C PHE A 84 -5.16 12.04 7.67
N VAL A 85 -4.27 12.06 6.66
CA VAL A 85 -3.33 13.16 6.50
C VAL A 85 -4.06 14.47 6.23
N ASP A 86 -5.04 14.43 5.35
CA ASP A 86 -5.80 15.63 4.99
C ASP A 86 -6.56 16.19 6.18
N THR A 87 -7.13 15.30 6.97
CA THR A 87 -7.86 15.72 8.16
C THR A 87 -6.92 16.39 9.15
N ALA A 88 -5.74 15.82 9.35
CA ALA A 88 -4.74 16.39 10.26
C ALA A 88 -4.30 17.77 9.76
N HIS A 89 -4.09 17.89 8.44
CA HIS A 89 -3.67 19.17 7.88
C HIS A 89 -4.74 20.23 8.02
N GLY A 90 -5.99 19.81 8.09
CA GLY A 90 -7.07 20.76 8.31
C GLY A 90 -6.94 21.50 9.64
N PHE A 91 -6.37 20.83 10.64
CA PHE A 91 -6.18 21.48 11.93
C PHE A 91 -5.00 22.43 11.94
N THR A 92 -3.95 22.14 11.18
CA THR A 92 -2.83 23.05 11.11
C THR A 92 -3.09 24.19 10.15
N GLY A 93 -3.69 23.90 9.04
CA GLY A 93 -4.00 24.94 8.07
C GLY A 93 -5.16 25.79 8.50
N GLY A 94 -5.99 25.25 9.38
CA GLY A 94 -7.19 25.94 9.80
C GLY A 94 -6.92 27.27 10.44
N GLU A 95 -5.74 27.41 11.00
CA GLU A 95 -5.49 28.67 11.58
C GLU A 95 -5.30 29.70 10.54
N THR A 96 -5.03 29.35 9.37
CA THR A 96 -4.97 30.30 8.32
C THR A 96 -6.27 30.36 7.58
N GLY A 97 -7.12 29.66 7.98
CA GLY A 97 -8.31 29.58 7.34
C GLY A 97 -8.76 28.46 6.70
N THR A 98 -8.57 28.53 6.91
CA THR A 98 -9.25 27.75 6.47
C THR A 98 -9.63 26.91 6.17
N TYR A 99 -9.76 26.89 6.33
CA TYR A 99 -10.27 26.06 5.85
C TYR A 99 -10.85 25.57 5.61
N ARG A 100 -10.74 25.87 5.57
CA ARG A 100 -11.41 25.35 5.12
C ARG A 100 -11.96 24.58 5.04
N ILE A 101 -11.91 24.83 5.11
CA ILE A 101 -12.56 24.09 4.98
C ILE A 101 -12.90 23.20 5.19
N GLY A 102 -12.79 23.17 5.17
CA GLY A 102 -13.30 22.33 5.11
C GLY A 102 -13.54 21.55 5.45
N VAL A 103 -13.36 21.78 5.52
CA VAL A 103 -13.75 21.09 5.54
C VAL A 103 -14.16 20.39 5.99
N THR A 104 -14.21 20.45 6.14
CA THR A 104 -14.75 19.88 6.37
C THR A 104 -15.31 19.25 6.64
N PRO A 105 -15.31 19.27 6.55
CA PRO A 105 -15.94 18.61 6.65
C PRO A 105 -16.40 17.84 7.03
N THR A 106 -16.52 17.67 6.88
CA THR A 106 -17.15 16.90 7.16
C THR A 106 -17.43 16.32 7.66
N LEU A 107 -17.49 16.35 7.81
CA LEU A 107 -17.94 15.81 8.20
C LEU A 107 -18.17 15.68 8.31
#